data_ffdf79aa387bd3fa2430c3e72103adad
#
_entry.id   ffdf79aa387bd3fa2430c3e72103adad
#
_cell.length_a   1.000
_cell.length_b   1.000
_cell.length_c   1.000
_cell.angle_alpha   90.00
_cell.angle_beta   90.00
_cell.angle_gamma   90.00
#
_symmetry.space_group_name_H-M   'P 1'
#
loop_
_entity.id
_entity.type
_entity.pdbx_description
1 polymer ?
#
loop_
_entity_poly.entity_id
_entity_poly.type
_entity_poly.pdbx_seq_one_letter_code
_entity_poly.pdbx_strand_id
1 'polypeptide(L)'
;MLSKAEHLWRYLEDDYCTASLGLATDEYIARSLPASQCSHTLRLYTYGEPCALVGKYQEVPSEINVEYCKAQGVTINRRPTGGGAIVMGGGQLGVAIAAPLSEDFSFLKLAMVFERYSRGILLSLKKLGLKGEFRPRNDLLVQGKKIAGMAFAVVGNAGLFHASLLCDLDEGIMQKALRIPSSKKVSLTTVSRELGRIVTAQEVRQVVKEGYNEAFGIELVNKPLSQEERKETKSLEEVKYRNPIWIFGQRNAHAEPCPH
;
A
#
# COMPACT_ATOMS: atom_id res chain seq x y z
N MET A 1 -17.11 7.69 -24.35
CA MET A 1 -16.36 6.42 -24.45
C MET A 1 -14.92 6.73 -24.12
N LEU A 2 -14.29 5.97 -23.22
CA LEU A 2 -12.86 6.10 -22.92
C LEU A 2 -12.04 5.79 -24.19
N SER A 3 -10.91 6.44 -24.38
CA SER A 3 -10.00 6.12 -25.48
C SER A 3 -9.41 4.72 -25.28
N LYS A 4 -8.90 4.09 -26.37
CA LYS A 4 -8.29 2.75 -26.30
C LYS A 4 -7.14 2.69 -25.28
N ALA A 5 -6.41 3.78 -25.07
CA ALA A 5 -5.33 3.87 -24.10
C ALA A 5 -5.83 3.97 -22.65
N GLU A 6 -7.01 4.53 -22.41
CA GLU A 6 -7.59 4.63 -21.06
C GLU A 6 -8.13 3.30 -20.54
N HIS A 7 -8.41 2.34 -21.45
CA HIS A 7 -8.82 0.98 -21.09
C HIS A 7 -7.64 0.05 -20.74
N LEU A 8 -6.40 0.42 -21.07
CA LEU A 8 -5.22 -0.41 -20.81
C LEU A 8 -4.49 0.09 -19.57
N TRP A 9 -4.46 -0.74 -18.52
CA TRP A 9 -3.64 -0.49 -17.34
C TRP A 9 -2.47 -1.46 -17.32
N ARG A 10 -1.29 -0.97 -16.98
CA ARG A 10 -0.15 -1.83 -16.65
C ARG A 10 -0.44 -2.60 -15.37
N TYR A 11 -0.18 -3.90 -15.39
CA TYR A 11 -0.27 -4.75 -14.21
C TYR A 11 1.11 -5.25 -13.81
N LEU A 12 1.39 -5.18 -12.52
CA LEU A 12 2.60 -5.70 -11.87
C LEU A 12 2.19 -6.52 -10.65
N GLU A 13 2.88 -7.62 -10.45
CA GLU A 13 2.79 -8.38 -9.20
C GLU A 13 4.19 -8.64 -8.65
N ASP A 14 4.28 -8.67 -7.33
CA ASP A 14 5.56 -8.77 -6.62
C ASP A 14 5.32 -9.46 -5.27
N ASP A 15 5.94 -10.60 -5.07
CA ASP A 15 5.81 -11.33 -3.83
C ASP A 15 7.09 -11.25 -3.02
N TYR A 16 6.90 -11.18 -1.70
CA TYR A 16 7.99 -11.24 -0.74
C TYR A 16 9.09 -10.18 -0.96
N CYS A 17 8.73 -9.03 -1.54
CA CYS A 17 9.69 -7.93 -1.68
C CYS A 17 10.02 -7.32 -0.29
N THR A 18 11.18 -6.68 -0.18
CA THR A 18 11.49 -5.87 1.01
C THR A 18 10.64 -4.60 1.03
N ALA A 19 10.36 -4.06 2.21
CA ALA A 19 9.59 -2.82 2.31
C ALA A 19 10.28 -1.65 1.58
N SER A 20 11.62 -1.55 1.67
CA SER A 20 12.40 -0.50 1.00
C SER A 20 12.26 -0.58 -0.53
N LEU A 21 12.44 -1.76 -1.11
CA LEU A 21 12.31 -1.96 -2.55
C LEU A 21 10.86 -1.78 -3.02
N GLY A 22 9.89 -2.30 -2.27
CA GLY A 22 8.47 -2.15 -2.59
C GLY A 22 8.03 -0.70 -2.65
N LEU A 23 8.41 0.11 -1.66
CA LEU A 23 8.11 1.54 -1.61
C LEU A 23 8.84 2.34 -2.72
N ALA A 24 10.10 1.96 -3.01
CA ALA A 24 10.86 2.55 -4.12
C ALA A 24 10.20 2.24 -5.47
N THR A 25 9.71 1.00 -5.65
CA THR A 25 8.99 0.58 -6.85
C THR A 25 7.73 1.42 -7.06
N ASP A 26 6.91 1.59 -6.02
CA ASP A 26 5.67 2.35 -6.10
C ASP A 26 5.92 3.83 -6.46
N GLU A 27 6.93 4.44 -5.82
CA GLU A 27 7.29 5.82 -6.12
C GLU A 27 7.90 5.98 -7.51
N TYR A 28 8.75 5.05 -7.94
CA TYR A 28 9.33 5.06 -9.28
C TYR A 28 8.24 4.96 -10.36
N ILE A 29 7.31 4.01 -10.22
CA ILE A 29 6.19 3.84 -11.16
C ILE A 29 5.38 5.13 -11.26
N ALA A 30 5.09 5.80 -10.15
CA ALA A 30 4.36 7.05 -10.17
C ALA A 30 5.15 8.17 -10.87
N ARG A 31 6.45 8.30 -10.63
CA ARG A 31 7.32 9.29 -11.27
C ARG A 31 7.45 9.07 -12.78
N SER A 32 7.51 7.82 -13.22
CA SER A 32 7.70 7.44 -14.63
C SER A 32 6.38 7.36 -15.42
N LEU A 33 5.23 7.50 -14.77
CA LEU A 33 3.93 7.36 -15.40
C LEU A 33 3.72 8.22 -16.65
N PRO A 34 4.14 9.49 -16.71
CA PRO A 34 3.97 10.33 -17.89
C PRO A 34 4.64 9.80 -19.17
N ALA A 35 5.69 8.98 -19.02
CA ALA A 35 6.40 8.34 -20.12
C ALA A 35 5.82 6.95 -20.46
N SER A 36 4.82 6.47 -19.71
CA SER A 36 4.20 5.18 -19.91
C SER A 36 3.22 5.18 -21.08
N GLN A 37 3.14 4.05 -21.79
CA GLN A 37 2.11 3.82 -22.81
C GLN A 37 0.74 3.48 -22.20
N CYS A 38 0.70 3.13 -20.91
CA CYS A 38 -0.52 2.82 -20.17
C CYS A 38 -0.94 4.04 -19.35
N SER A 39 -2.23 4.30 -19.29
CA SER A 39 -2.77 5.43 -18.52
C SER A 39 -2.56 5.29 -17.02
N HIS A 40 -2.59 4.06 -16.52
CA HIS A 40 -2.46 3.73 -15.10
C HIS A 40 -1.57 2.50 -14.91
N THR A 41 -1.05 2.34 -13.70
CA THR A 41 -0.39 1.10 -13.28
C THR A 41 -1.05 0.60 -12.00
N LEU A 42 -1.49 -0.67 -12.00
CA LEU A 42 -1.90 -1.41 -10.81
C LEU A 42 -0.76 -2.35 -10.41
N ARG A 43 -0.27 -2.24 -9.19
CA ARG A 43 0.67 -3.20 -8.60
C ARG A 43 0.03 -3.87 -7.38
N LEU A 44 0.07 -5.21 -7.35
CA LEU A 44 -0.36 -6.03 -6.22
C LEU A 44 0.87 -6.74 -5.65
N TYR A 45 1.10 -6.64 -4.34
CA TYR A 45 2.35 -7.14 -3.74
C TYR A 45 2.18 -7.60 -2.29
N THR A 46 3.15 -8.39 -1.84
CA THR A 46 3.33 -8.76 -0.44
C THR A 46 4.75 -8.44 0.01
N TYR A 47 4.93 -8.18 1.30
CA TYR A 47 6.26 -8.09 1.89
C TYR A 47 6.71 -9.46 2.41
N GLY A 48 7.99 -9.78 2.25
CA GLY A 48 8.56 -11.05 2.69
C GLY A 48 8.64 -11.15 4.21
N GLU A 49 8.94 -10.01 4.87
CA GLU A 49 9.12 -9.92 6.30
C GLU A 49 8.18 -8.87 6.90
N PRO A 50 7.83 -9.02 8.19
CA PRO A 50 7.06 -8.00 8.89
C PRO A 50 7.78 -6.65 8.85
N CYS A 51 7.04 -5.61 8.49
CA CYS A 51 7.54 -4.25 8.54
C CYS A 51 6.53 -3.28 9.15
N ALA A 52 7.02 -2.37 9.97
CA ALA A 52 6.27 -1.26 10.53
C ALA A 52 6.48 -0.02 9.65
N LEU A 53 5.41 0.48 9.03
CA LEU A 53 5.44 1.61 8.12
C LEU A 53 4.81 2.84 8.76
N VAL A 54 5.57 3.93 8.89
CA VAL A 54 5.00 5.25 9.21
C VAL A 54 4.55 5.97 7.95
N GLY A 55 3.52 6.79 8.09
CA GLY A 55 3.14 7.75 7.06
C GLY A 55 4.16 8.87 6.92
N LYS A 56 4.16 9.55 5.77
CA LYS A 56 5.14 10.59 5.39
C LYS A 56 5.41 11.63 6.49
N TYR A 57 4.37 12.00 7.25
CA TYR A 57 4.42 13.11 8.21
C TYR A 57 4.47 12.66 9.68
N GLN A 58 4.58 11.35 9.93
CA GLN A 58 4.62 10.82 11.29
C GLN A 58 6.06 10.76 11.84
N GLU A 59 6.18 10.86 13.15
CA GLU A 59 7.43 10.68 13.87
C GLU A 59 7.58 9.21 14.32
N VAL A 60 8.66 8.53 13.88
CA VAL A 60 8.84 7.10 14.16
C VAL A 60 8.77 6.78 15.65
N PRO A 61 9.48 7.48 16.57
CA PRO A 61 9.45 7.13 17.99
C PRO A 61 8.07 7.31 18.65
N SER A 62 7.23 8.18 18.08
CA SER A 62 5.88 8.42 18.60
C SER A 62 4.89 7.34 18.17
N GLU A 63 5.13 6.70 17.04
CA GLU A 63 4.17 5.78 16.41
C GLU A 63 4.61 4.31 16.50
N ILE A 64 5.92 4.05 16.60
CA ILE A 64 6.51 2.70 16.55
C ILE A 64 7.32 2.44 17.81
N ASN A 65 7.17 1.22 18.34
CA ASN A 65 8.06 0.68 19.36
C ASN A 65 9.34 0.15 18.70
N VAL A 66 10.32 1.03 18.54
CA VAL A 66 11.58 0.75 17.84
C VAL A 66 12.34 -0.41 18.49
N GLU A 67 12.40 -0.44 19.82
CA GLU A 67 13.11 -1.51 20.56
C GLU A 67 12.47 -2.89 20.30
N TYR A 68 11.13 -2.95 20.33
CA TYR A 68 10.43 -4.19 20.01
C TYR A 68 10.68 -4.61 18.56
N CYS A 69 10.58 -3.69 17.62
CA CYS A 69 10.84 -3.98 16.19
C CYS A 69 12.24 -4.53 15.99
N LYS A 70 13.27 -3.90 16.58
CA LYS A 70 14.65 -4.37 16.52
C LYS A 70 14.83 -5.77 17.11
N ALA A 71 14.24 -6.03 18.28
CA ALA A 71 14.33 -7.33 18.95
C ALA A 71 13.63 -8.46 18.21
N GLN A 72 12.62 -8.16 17.41
CA GLN A 72 11.79 -9.13 16.67
C GLN A 72 12.07 -9.18 15.17
N GLY A 73 13.07 -8.47 14.67
CA GLY A 73 13.39 -8.43 13.24
C GLY A 73 12.29 -7.76 12.39
N VAL A 74 11.43 -6.92 13.01
CA VAL A 74 10.44 -6.12 12.27
C VAL A 74 11.13 -4.91 11.67
N THR A 75 11.20 -4.83 10.35
CA THR A 75 11.81 -3.69 9.68
C THR A 75 10.98 -2.43 9.86
N ILE A 76 11.61 -1.26 9.85
CA ILE A 76 10.91 0.03 9.95
C ILE A 76 11.17 0.81 8.67
N ASN A 77 10.11 1.37 8.07
CA ASN A 77 10.27 2.26 6.93
C ASN A 77 9.20 3.37 6.92
N ARG A 78 9.39 4.34 6.04
CA ARG A 78 8.50 5.48 5.84
C ARG A 78 7.97 5.46 4.41
N ARG A 79 6.63 5.36 4.27
CA ARG A 79 6.00 5.42 2.96
C ARG A 79 5.84 6.87 2.46
N PRO A 80 5.79 7.10 1.14
CA PRO A 80 5.63 8.44 0.56
C PRO A 80 4.21 9.00 0.74
N THR A 81 3.24 8.14 1.07
CA THR A 81 1.85 8.52 1.33
C THR A 81 1.62 8.91 2.80
N GLY A 82 0.57 9.67 3.07
CA GLY A 82 0.18 10.06 4.42
C GLY A 82 -0.51 8.94 5.21
N GLY A 83 -1.18 9.30 6.29
CA GLY A 83 -1.96 8.38 7.14
C GLY A 83 -1.19 7.86 8.36
N GLY A 84 -1.83 7.00 9.15
CA GLY A 84 -1.30 6.41 10.38
C GLY A 84 -0.30 5.30 10.16
N ALA A 85 0.43 4.91 11.20
CA ALA A 85 1.36 3.78 11.16
C ALA A 85 0.60 2.45 10.99
N ILE A 86 1.22 1.52 10.26
CA ILE A 86 0.69 0.18 10.00
C ILE A 86 1.80 -0.86 10.11
N VAL A 87 1.41 -2.11 10.31
CA VAL A 87 2.30 -3.27 10.10
C VAL A 87 1.84 -4.00 8.85
N MET A 88 2.77 -4.36 7.99
CA MET A 88 2.56 -5.20 6.82
C MET A 88 3.56 -6.36 6.81
N GLY A 89 3.20 -7.44 6.13
CA GLY A 89 4.02 -8.65 5.92
C GLY A 89 3.36 -9.54 4.88
N GLY A 90 3.60 -10.85 4.95
CA GLY A 90 3.01 -11.82 4.01
C GLY A 90 1.50 -12.01 4.12
N GLY A 91 0.89 -11.62 5.25
CA GLY A 91 -0.56 -11.70 5.46
C GLY A 91 -1.37 -10.51 4.93
N GLN A 92 -0.73 -9.48 4.39
CA GLN A 92 -1.41 -8.32 3.83
C GLN A 92 -1.12 -8.19 2.34
N LEU A 93 -2.18 -7.95 1.56
CA LEU A 93 -2.04 -7.61 0.15
C LEU A 93 -1.91 -6.10 0.00
N GLY A 94 -0.73 -5.66 -0.43
CA GLY A 94 -0.50 -4.28 -0.84
C GLY A 94 -1.12 -4.03 -2.21
N VAL A 95 -1.83 -2.91 -2.33
CA VAL A 95 -2.40 -2.41 -3.58
C VAL A 95 -1.84 -1.03 -3.83
N ALA A 96 -1.10 -0.85 -4.91
CA ALA A 96 -0.61 0.46 -5.36
C ALA A 96 -1.19 0.78 -6.73
N ILE A 97 -1.71 2.01 -6.87
CA ILE A 97 -2.16 2.53 -8.18
C ILE A 97 -1.43 3.84 -8.44
N ALA A 98 -0.67 3.89 -9.53
CA ALA A 98 -0.19 5.12 -10.10
C ALA A 98 -1.14 5.57 -11.19
N ALA A 99 -1.59 6.81 -11.12
CA ALA A 99 -2.58 7.39 -12.02
C ALA A 99 -2.22 8.84 -12.37
N PRO A 100 -2.58 9.34 -13.56
CA PRO A 100 -2.47 10.77 -13.86
C PRO A 100 -3.30 11.58 -12.86
N LEU A 101 -2.78 12.73 -12.47
CA LEU A 101 -3.60 13.70 -11.75
C LEU A 101 -4.51 14.40 -12.76
N SER A 102 -5.79 14.56 -12.41
CA SER A 102 -6.67 15.43 -13.17
C SER A 102 -6.22 16.89 -13.01
N GLU A 103 -6.40 17.70 -14.02
CA GLU A 103 -6.02 19.13 -13.98
C GLU A 103 -6.73 19.89 -12.84
N ASP A 104 -7.90 19.43 -12.46
CA ASP A 104 -8.72 19.98 -11.36
C ASP A 104 -8.50 19.27 -10.02
N PHE A 105 -7.43 18.43 -9.89
CA PHE A 105 -7.14 17.75 -8.64
C PHE A 105 -6.90 18.74 -7.51
N SER A 106 -7.56 18.50 -6.39
CA SER A 106 -7.28 19.18 -5.12
C SER A 106 -7.42 18.18 -3.98
N PHE A 107 -6.71 18.45 -2.87
CA PHE A 107 -6.83 17.60 -1.66
C PHE A 107 -8.23 17.63 -1.04
N LEU A 108 -9.06 18.59 -1.37
CA LEU A 108 -10.48 18.61 -1.00
C LEU A 108 -11.28 17.49 -1.66
N LYS A 109 -10.82 17.00 -2.82
CA LYS A 109 -11.42 15.87 -3.56
C LYS A 109 -10.83 14.51 -3.18
N LEU A 110 -9.96 14.44 -2.18
CA LEU A 110 -9.25 13.20 -1.82
C LEU A 110 -10.19 12.06 -1.42
N ALA A 111 -11.32 12.36 -0.79
CA ALA A 111 -12.33 11.34 -0.47
C ALA A 111 -12.88 10.65 -1.73
N MET A 112 -13.06 11.42 -2.82
CA MET A 112 -13.51 10.86 -4.12
C MET A 112 -12.45 9.96 -4.75
N VAL A 113 -11.17 10.28 -4.57
CA VAL A 113 -10.06 9.42 -5.03
C VAL A 113 -10.08 8.09 -4.28
N PHE A 114 -10.25 8.11 -2.96
CA PHE A 114 -10.36 6.91 -2.16
C PHE A 114 -11.59 6.08 -2.54
N GLU A 115 -12.74 6.71 -2.67
CA GLU A 115 -13.97 6.03 -3.10
C GLU A 115 -13.80 5.40 -4.49
N ARG A 116 -13.23 6.15 -5.45
CA ARG A 116 -13.01 5.66 -6.81
C ARG A 116 -12.14 4.40 -6.82
N TYR A 117 -10.92 4.48 -6.25
CA TYR A 117 -9.96 3.36 -6.34
C TYR A 117 -10.27 2.20 -5.39
N SER A 118 -11.07 2.42 -4.35
CA SER A 118 -11.55 1.33 -3.49
C SER A 118 -12.56 0.39 -4.18
N ARG A 119 -13.20 0.82 -5.27
CA ARG A 119 -14.22 0.02 -5.99
C ARG A 119 -13.69 -1.35 -6.41
N GLY A 120 -12.43 -1.43 -6.87
CA GLY A 120 -11.81 -2.71 -7.21
C GLY A 120 -11.75 -3.65 -6.01
N ILE A 121 -11.33 -3.15 -4.84
CA ILE A 121 -11.27 -3.95 -3.60
C ILE A 121 -12.67 -4.33 -3.12
N LEU A 122 -13.62 -3.40 -3.15
CA LEU A 122 -15.01 -3.67 -2.74
C LEU A 122 -15.67 -4.74 -3.61
N LEU A 123 -15.44 -4.69 -4.92
CA LEU A 123 -15.96 -5.71 -5.82
C LEU A 123 -15.29 -7.06 -5.59
N SER A 124 -14.00 -7.06 -5.26
CA SER A 124 -13.27 -8.28 -4.88
C SER A 124 -13.83 -8.91 -3.61
N LEU A 125 -14.09 -8.09 -2.59
CA LEU A 125 -14.75 -8.58 -1.36
C LEU A 125 -16.12 -9.18 -1.67
N LYS A 126 -16.90 -8.54 -2.55
CA LYS A 126 -18.20 -9.08 -3.00
C LYS A 126 -18.05 -10.43 -3.71
N LYS A 127 -17.05 -10.59 -4.57
CA LYS A 127 -16.74 -11.88 -5.24
C LYS A 127 -16.36 -12.98 -4.24
N LEU A 128 -15.74 -12.62 -3.12
CA LEU A 128 -15.47 -13.52 -2.00
C LEU A 128 -16.68 -13.77 -1.09
N GLY A 129 -17.86 -13.23 -1.41
CA GLY A 129 -19.07 -13.35 -0.58
C GLY A 129 -19.12 -12.39 0.62
N LEU A 130 -18.21 -11.41 0.68
CA LEU A 130 -18.12 -10.44 1.77
C LEU A 130 -18.77 -9.11 1.38
N LYS A 131 -19.59 -8.55 2.28
CA LYS A 131 -20.20 -7.24 2.08
C LYS A 131 -19.25 -6.16 2.59
N GLY A 132 -18.41 -5.62 1.69
CA GLY A 132 -17.52 -4.50 1.98
C GLY A 132 -18.24 -3.15 1.88
N GLU A 133 -17.82 -2.20 2.72
CA GLU A 133 -18.35 -0.83 2.76
C GLU A 133 -17.21 0.18 2.81
N PHE A 134 -17.31 1.27 2.02
CA PHE A 134 -16.40 2.40 2.13
C PHE A 134 -16.81 3.27 3.32
N ARG A 135 -15.90 3.48 4.25
CA ARG A 135 -16.06 4.47 5.33
C ARG A 135 -15.28 5.72 4.97
N PRO A 136 -15.95 6.90 4.90
CA PRO A 136 -15.29 8.17 4.60
C PRO A 136 -14.12 8.43 5.51
N ARG A 137 -13.13 8.98 4.96
CA ARG A 137 -11.73 9.25 5.01
C ARG A 137 -10.99 8.23 4.17
N ASN A 138 -10.67 7.02 4.67
CA ASN A 138 -9.77 6.12 3.96
C ASN A 138 -9.82 4.67 4.42
N ASP A 139 -10.97 4.18 4.90
CA ASP A 139 -11.10 2.80 5.38
C ASP A 139 -12.14 2.01 4.57
N LEU A 140 -11.92 0.70 4.44
CA LEU A 140 -12.93 -0.26 4.05
C LEU A 140 -13.30 -1.13 5.23
N LEU A 141 -14.60 -1.40 5.38
CA LEU A 141 -15.15 -2.19 6.46
C LEU A 141 -15.85 -3.43 5.93
N VAL A 142 -15.85 -4.48 6.74
CA VAL A 142 -16.76 -5.62 6.66
C VAL A 142 -17.36 -5.81 8.05
N GLN A 143 -18.69 -5.89 8.15
CA GLN A 143 -19.41 -5.99 9.43
C GLN A 143 -18.98 -4.92 10.46
N GLY A 144 -18.74 -3.68 10.00
CA GLY A 144 -18.32 -2.56 10.84
C GLY A 144 -16.87 -2.59 11.30
N LYS A 145 -16.09 -3.64 10.96
CA LYS A 145 -14.66 -3.78 11.30
C LYS A 145 -13.80 -3.41 10.09
N LYS A 146 -12.68 -2.74 10.33
CA LYS A 146 -11.76 -2.34 9.26
C LYS A 146 -11.05 -3.57 8.68
N ILE A 147 -11.16 -3.73 7.35
CA ILE A 147 -10.49 -4.78 6.57
C ILE A 147 -9.40 -4.22 5.66
N ALA A 148 -9.48 -2.94 5.30
CA ALA A 148 -8.42 -2.28 4.55
C ALA A 148 -8.29 -0.81 4.96
N GLY A 149 -7.07 -0.28 4.86
CA GLY A 149 -6.77 1.14 4.99
C GLY A 149 -6.16 1.68 3.71
N MET A 150 -6.43 2.94 3.38
CA MET A 150 -5.96 3.58 2.16
C MET A 150 -5.14 4.82 2.48
N ALA A 151 -4.25 5.18 1.57
CA ALA A 151 -3.42 6.38 1.66
C ALA A 151 -3.15 6.91 0.25
N PHE A 152 -2.78 8.20 0.17
CA PHE A 152 -2.54 8.85 -1.12
C PHE A 152 -1.38 9.84 -1.01
N ALA A 153 -0.67 10.01 -2.11
CA ALA A 153 0.30 11.08 -2.30
C ALA A 153 0.29 11.58 -3.74
N VAL A 154 0.68 12.82 -3.91
CA VAL A 154 1.11 13.35 -5.20
C VAL A 154 2.61 13.10 -5.33
N VAL A 155 3.03 12.49 -6.42
CA VAL A 155 4.40 12.14 -6.74
C VAL A 155 4.70 12.64 -8.16
N GLY A 156 5.44 13.73 -8.26
CA GLY A 156 5.58 14.44 -9.54
C GLY A 156 4.20 14.88 -10.06
N ASN A 157 3.88 14.48 -11.28
CA ASN A 157 2.59 14.78 -11.92
C ASN A 157 1.60 13.60 -11.86
N ALA A 158 1.84 12.64 -10.97
CA ALA A 158 0.97 11.49 -10.79
C ALA A 158 0.41 11.41 -9.36
N GLY A 159 -0.77 10.82 -9.24
CA GLY A 159 -1.32 10.35 -7.98
C GLY A 159 -0.82 8.95 -7.67
N LEU A 160 -0.37 8.72 -6.45
CA LEU A 160 -0.03 7.41 -5.92
C LEU A 160 -1.04 7.05 -4.82
N PHE A 161 -1.94 6.12 -5.15
CA PHE A 161 -2.86 5.52 -4.20
C PHE A 161 -2.25 4.24 -3.64
N HIS A 162 -2.32 4.08 -2.33
CA HIS A 162 -1.98 2.85 -1.63
C HIS A 162 -3.18 2.31 -0.87
N ALA A 163 -3.33 0.98 -0.83
CA ALA A 163 -4.19 0.30 0.13
C ALA A 163 -3.47 -0.92 0.70
N SER A 164 -3.80 -1.27 1.94
CA SER A 164 -3.40 -2.51 2.57
C SER A 164 -4.65 -3.30 2.91
N LEU A 165 -4.89 -4.40 2.17
CA LEU A 165 -5.99 -5.34 2.42
C LEU A 165 -5.51 -6.42 3.39
N LEU A 166 -6.19 -6.57 4.52
CA LEU A 166 -5.88 -7.56 5.55
C LEU A 166 -6.42 -8.93 5.12
N CYS A 167 -5.58 -9.75 4.47
CA CYS A 167 -5.91 -11.13 4.14
C CYS A 167 -5.81 -12.00 5.40
N ASP A 168 -4.72 -11.82 6.14
CA ASP A 168 -4.49 -12.33 7.49
C ASP A 168 -3.69 -11.31 8.30
N LEU A 169 -3.60 -11.48 9.63
CA LEU A 169 -2.95 -10.52 10.51
C LEU A 169 -2.40 -11.18 11.76
N ASP A 170 -1.09 -11.00 12.00
CA ASP A 170 -0.51 -11.22 13.32
C ASP A 170 -0.78 -10.00 14.22
N GLU A 171 -1.84 -10.11 15.03
CA GLU A 171 -2.19 -9.04 15.98
C GLU A 171 -1.13 -8.85 17.07
N GLY A 172 -0.40 -9.91 17.41
CA GLY A 172 0.64 -9.85 18.44
C GLY A 172 1.78 -8.93 18.02
N ILE A 173 2.25 -9.09 16.80
CA ILE A 173 3.27 -8.19 16.22
C ILE A 173 2.70 -6.76 16.10
N MET A 174 1.52 -6.61 15.52
CA MET A 174 0.93 -5.29 15.31
C MET A 174 0.75 -4.50 16.61
N GLN A 175 0.18 -5.13 17.66
CA GLN A 175 -0.09 -4.46 18.94
C GLN A 175 1.18 -4.06 19.70
N LYS A 176 2.27 -4.82 19.53
CA LYS A 176 3.54 -4.55 20.19
C LYS A 176 4.44 -3.61 19.40
N ALA A 177 4.38 -3.68 18.05
CA ALA A 177 5.17 -2.83 17.17
C ALA A 177 4.62 -1.40 17.06
N LEU A 178 3.29 -1.21 17.16
CA LEU A 178 2.66 0.09 17.02
C LEU A 178 2.28 0.69 18.38
N ARG A 179 2.54 2.00 18.54
CA ARG A 179 2.11 2.80 19.69
C ARG A 179 0.73 3.40 19.42
N ILE A 180 -0.33 2.57 19.40
CA ILE A 180 -1.70 3.03 19.12
C ILE A 180 -2.36 3.47 20.44
N PRO A 181 -2.68 4.76 20.62
CA PRO A 181 -3.45 5.22 21.78
C PRO A 181 -4.80 4.49 21.86
N SER A 182 -5.24 4.19 23.08
CA SER A 182 -6.50 3.47 23.31
C SER A 182 -7.70 4.16 22.65
N SER A 183 -7.70 5.50 22.60
CA SER A 183 -8.73 6.31 21.93
C SER A 183 -8.75 6.19 20.39
N LYS A 184 -7.70 5.63 19.79
CA LYS A 184 -7.57 5.43 18.35
C LYS A 184 -7.63 3.95 17.94
N LYS A 185 -7.91 3.04 18.88
CA LYS A 185 -8.06 1.62 18.54
C LYS A 185 -9.29 1.43 17.66
N VAL A 186 -9.06 0.82 16.50
CA VAL A 186 -10.10 0.46 15.53
C VAL A 186 -10.26 -1.06 15.55
N SER A 187 -11.48 -1.53 15.55
CA SER A 187 -11.75 -2.97 15.40
C SER A 187 -11.32 -3.41 14.01
N LEU A 188 -10.47 -4.42 13.93
CA LEU A 188 -9.94 -4.97 12.70
C LEU A 188 -10.57 -6.34 12.40
N THR A 189 -10.64 -6.65 11.12
CA THR A 189 -10.93 -8.01 10.64
C THR A 189 -10.04 -8.33 9.45
N THR A 190 -10.02 -9.59 9.03
CA THR A 190 -9.25 -10.07 7.89
C THR A 190 -10.15 -10.90 6.97
N VAL A 191 -9.75 -11.07 5.72
CA VAL A 191 -10.45 -11.95 4.77
C VAL A 191 -10.56 -13.37 5.34
N SER A 192 -9.48 -13.89 5.94
CA SER A 192 -9.47 -15.22 6.59
C SER A 192 -10.53 -15.35 7.69
N ARG A 193 -10.65 -14.34 8.55
CA ARG A 193 -11.65 -14.36 9.64
C ARG A 193 -13.08 -14.33 9.12
N GLU A 194 -13.35 -13.45 8.16
CA GLU A 194 -14.70 -13.28 7.60
C GLU A 194 -15.15 -14.51 6.79
N LEU A 195 -14.19 -15.26 6.19
CA LEU A 195 -14.47 -16.50 5.46
C LEU A 195 -14.41 -17.76 6.35
N GLY A 196 -13.98 -17.65 7.60
CA GLY A 196 -13.83 -18.80 8.52
C GLY A 196 -12.78 -19.81 8.09
N ARG A 197 -11.81 -19.43 7.25
CA ARG A 197 -10.70 -20.29 6.81
C ARG A 197 -9.45 -19.45 6.53
N ILE A 198 -8.29 -20.09 6.57
CA ILE A 198 -7.03 -19.45 6.18
C ILE A 198 -7.08 -19.13 4.68
N VAL A 199 -6.76 -17.90 4.33
CA VAL A 199 -6.68 -17.38 2.96
C VAL A 199 -5.36 -16.64 2.79
N THR A 200 -4.60 -17.00 1.77
CA THR A 200 -3.32 -16.34 1.48
C THR A 200 -3.52 -15.03 0.71
N ALA A 201 -2.57 -14.12 0.81
CA ALA A 201 -2.59 -12.89 0.01
C ALA A 201 -2.54 -13.19 -1.50
N GLN A 202 -1.87 -14.26 -1.92
CA GLN A 202 -1.81 -14.70 -3.31
C GLN A 202 -3.17 -15.15 -3.83
N GLU A 203 -3.94 -15.90 -3.01
CA GLU A 203 -5.31 -16.30 -3.35
C GLU A 203 -6.21 -15.07 -3.52
N VAL A 204 -6.12 -14.12 -2.61
CA VAL A 204 -6.90 -12.87 -2.66
C VAL A 204 -6.48 -12.00 -3.85
N ARG A 205 -5.20 -11.99 -4.22
CA ARG A 205 -4.66 -11.20 -5.35
C ARG A 205 -5.40 -11.46 -6.65
N GLN A 206 -5.66 -12.74 -6.98
CA GLN A 206 -6.36 -13.07 -8.22
C GLN A 206 -7.75 -12.45 -8.24
N VAL A 207 -8.47 -12.53 -7.14
CA VAL A 207 -9.80 -11.93 -7.02
C VAL A 207 -9.74 -10.41 -7.07
N VAL A 208 -8.68 -9.79 -6.50
CA VAL A 208 -8.48 -8.33 -6.55
C VAL A 208 -8.18 -7.87 -7.97
N LYS A 209 -7.37 -8.61 -8.73
CA LYS A 209 -7.12 -8.36 -10.15
C LYS A 209 -8.43 -8.34 -10.95
N GLU A 210 -9.27 -9.36 -10.77
CA GLU A 210 -10.60 -9.44 -11.42
C GLU A 210 -11.52 -8.29 -10.98
N GLY A 211 -11.50 -7.95 -9.68
CA GLY A 211 -12.28 -6.84 -9.15
C GLY A 211 -11.93 -5.50 -9.78
N TYR A 212 -10.64 -5.22 -10.02
CA TYR A 212 -10.22 -4.01 -10.73
C TYR A 212 -10.61 -4.03 -12.21
N ASN A 213 -10.40 -5.16 -12.92
CA ASN A 213 -10.85 -5.31 -14.31
C ASN A 213 -12.33 -4.96 -14.45
N GLU A 214 -13.18 -5.54 -13.62
CA GLU A 214 -14.63 -5.35 -13.68
C GLU A 214 -15.05 -3.95 -13.22
N ALA A 215 -14.51 -3.46 -12.09
CA ALA A 215 -14.89 -2.17 -11.52
C ALA A 215 -14.59 -0.99 -12.43
N PHE A 216 -13.58 -1.10 -13.28
CA PHE A 216 -13.14 -0.02 -14.16
C PHE A 216 -13.36 -0.31 -15.65
N GLY A 217 -13.82 -1.51 -16.01
CA GLY A 217 -14.00 -1.93 -17.42
C GLY A 217 -12.69 -1.88 -18.19
N ILE A 218 -11.59 -2.33 -17.59
CA ILE A 218 -10.22 -2.21 -18.11
C ILE A 218 -9.63 -3.58 -18.45
N GLU A 219 -8.58 -3.54 -19.27
CA GLU A 219 -7.69 -4.67 -19.49
C GLU A 219 -6.38 -4.45 -18.71
N LEU A 220 -6.00 -5.41 -17.87
CA LEU A 220 -4.74 -5.42 -17.14
C LEU A 220 -3.66 -6.16 -17.94
N VAL A 221 -2.73 -5.39 -18.50
CA VAL A 221 -1.61 -5.91 -19.28
C VAL A 221 -0.43 -6.21 -18.35
N ASN A 222 -0.09 -7.49 -18.21
CA ASN A 222 1.08 -7.89 -17.43
C ASN A 222 2.36 -7.40 -18.10
N LYS A 223 2.99 -6.38 -17.51
CA LYS A 223 4.22 -5.77 -18.01
C LYS A 223 5.17 -5.54 -16.84
N PRO A 224 6.01 -6.53 -16.49
CA PRO A 224 6.98 -6.43 -15.40
C PRO A 224 7.96 -5.27 -15.63
N LEU A 225 8.69 -4.89 -14.57
CA LEU A 225 9.73 -3.86 -14.68
C LEU A 225 10.81 -4.32 -15.67
N SER A 226 11.18 -3.44 -16.60
CA SER A 226 12.35 -3.63 -17.47
C SER A 226 13.65 -3.62 -16.66
N GLN A 227 14.76 -3.97 -17.27
CA GLN A 227 16.07 -3.90 -16.61
C GLN A 227 16.43 -2.48 -16.19
N GLU A 228 16.13 -1.49 -17.04
CA GLU A 228 16.34 -0.07 -16.75
C GLU A 228 15.48 0.39 -15.56
N GLU A 229 14.17 0.09 -15.59
CA GLU A 229 13.26 0.41 -14.49
C GLU A 229 13.70 -0.23 -13.17
N ARG A 230 14.22 -1.47 -13.19
CA ARG A 230 14.76 -2.13 -11.99
C ARG A 230 16.00 -1.42 -11.45
N LYS A 231 16.90 -0.98 -12.34
CA LYS A 231 18.09 -0.21 -11.97
C LYS A 231 17.73 1.10 -11.30
N GLU A 232 16.82 1.85 -11.91
CA GLU A 232 16.34 3.13 -11.37
C GLU A 232 15.60 2.95 -10.03
N THR A 233 14.79 1.89 -9.92
CA THR A 233 14.12 1.55 -8.66
C THR A 233 15.11 1.22 -7.56
N LYS A 234 16.16 0.45 -7.84
CA LYS A 234 17.22 0.15 -6.88
C LYS A 234 17.99 1.41 -6.47
N SER A 235 18.30 2.28 -7.42
CA SER A 235 18.93 3.58 -7.13
C SER A 235 18.05 4.40 -6.17
N LEU A 236 16.75 4.46 -6.41
CA LEU A 236 15.81 5.16 -5.53
C LEU A 236 15.70 4.48 -4.15
N GLU A 237 15.75 3.16 -4.09
CA GLU A 237 15.79 2.42 -2.83
C GLU A 237 16.98 2.84 -1.99
N GLU A 238 18.20 2.83 -2.56
CA GLU A 238 19.43 3.16 -1.86
C GLU A 238 19.46 4.63 -1.40
N VAL A 239 19.12 5.58 -2.26
CA VAL A 239 19.21 7.00 -1.90
C VAL A 239 18.10 7.48 -0.96
N LYS A 240 16.99 6.76 -0.89
CA LYS A 240 15.82 7.21 -0.11
C LYS A 240 15.35 6.18 0.90
N TYR A 241 14.91 4.99 0.47
CA TYR A 241 14.19 4.06 1.33
C TYR A 241 15.08 3.22 2.24
N ARG A 242 16.38 3.23 2.01
CA ARG A 242 17.42 2.75 2.93
C ARG A 242 18.10 3.86 3.71
N ASN A 243 17.78 5.12 3.42
CA ASN A 243 18.38 6.25 4.07
C ASN A 243 17.73 6.54 5.44
N PRO A 244 18.47 6.46 6.57
CA PRO A 244 17.95 6.75 7.90
C PRO A 244 17.33 8.15 8.04
N ILE A 245 17.85 9.14 7.31
CA ILE A 245 17.30 10.51 7.30
C ILE A 245 15.87 10.52 6.78
N TRP A 246 15.59 9.75 5.72
CA TRP A 246 14.21 9.60 5.23
C TRP A 246 13.34 8.83 6.23
N ILE A 247 13.83 7.71 6.74
CA ILE A 247 13.06 6.80 7.59
C ILE A 247 12.71 7.46 8.92
N PHE A 248 13.71 7.99 9.63
CA PHE A 248 13.57 8.50 11.01
C PHE A 248 13.41 10.02 11.11
N GLY A 249 13.68 10.78 10.03
CA GLY A 249 13.75 12.25 10.05
C GLY A 249 15.14 12.74 10.49
N GLN A 250 15.47 13.97 10.12
CA GLN A 250 16.81 14.56 10.38
C GLN A 250 17.20 14.57 11.87
N ARG A 251 16.24 14.80 12.77
CA ARG A 251 16.52 14.88 14.23
C ARG A 251 16.82 13.53 14.85
N ASN A 252 16.36 12.44 14.25
CA ASN A 252 16.46 11.08 14.80
C ASN A 252 17.41 10.18 13.98
N ALA A 253 17.98 10.66 12.90
CA ALA A 253 18.82 9.86 11.99
C ALA A 253 20.17 9.46 12.62
N HIS A 254 20.59 10.13 13.68
CA HIS A 254 21.85 9.86 14.39
C HIS A 254 21.69 8.88 15.55
N ALA A 255 20.46 8.39 15.82
CA ALA A 255 20.22 7.57 16.99
C ALA A 255 20.65 6.11 16.85
N GLU A 256 20.84 5.56 15.63
CA GLU A 256 21.52 4.25 15.41
C GLU A 256 21.74 3.92 13.92
N PRO A 257 22.84 3.22 13.57
CA PRO A 257 22.99 2.60 12.25
C PRO A 257 22.08 1.36 12.18
N CYS A 258 21.38 1.17 11.06
CA CYS A 258 20.72 -0.08 10.74
C CYS A 258 21.76 -1.21 10.73
N PRO A 259 21.57 -2.32 11.48
CA PRO A 259 22.39 -3.50 11.25
C PRO A 259 22.09 -4.06 9.85
N HIS A 260 23.13 -4.45 9.16
CA HIS A 260 23.14 -5.08 7.84
C HIS A 260 22.50 -6.45 7.85
#